data_7b53bac9aff041eeb24d7ef07602bb90
#
_entry.id   7b53bac9aff041eeb24d7ef07602bb90
#
_cell.length_a   1.000
_cell.length_b   1.000
_cell.length_c   1.000
_cell.angle_alpha   90.00
_cell.angle_beta   90.00
_cell.angle_gamma   90.00
#
_symmetry.space_group_name_H-M   'P 1'
#
loop_
_entity.id
_entity.type
_entity.pdbx_description
1 polymer ?
#
loop_
_entity_poly.entity_id
_entity_poly.type
_entity_poly.pdbx_seq_one_letter_code
_entity_poly.pdbx_strand_id
1 'polypeptide(L)'
;LRSQHANVVWNAPSRNSSESMPCGGGDIGMNVWVEEGDVLFYLSCSGTFDENNCLLKQGRFRIRLSPNPFKETKEFRQELMLNDGFVEISAEGTRIQIWADVFHPVVHVEIVNARPLQAEIFYENWRYRDRPIRKGEGQQCSYKWAPPQGAVTSADTIRPLPNSQFSTLNSPLITFYHRNPEETVFDVAVSQQGMDTVKSRLMNPLKNLTFGGCLSGENLEYAGISDAVYAGTGYRAWKFRSSQVC
;
A
#
# COMPACT_ATOMS: atom_id res chain seq x y z
N LEU A 1 -31.85 -22.26 -6.17
CA LEU A 1 -31.29 -21.43 -7.22
C LEU A 1 -30.16 -20.62 -6.57
N ARG A 2 -28.91 -21.06 -6.70
CA ARG A 2 -27.75 -20.21 -6.36
C ARG A 2 -27.77 -19.08 -7.38
N SER A 3 -27.99 -17.84 -6.95
CA SER A 3 -27.78 -16.67 -7.80
C SER A 3 -26.33 -16.76 -8.28
N GLN A 4 -26.13 -16.81 -9.59
CA GLN A 4 -24.82 -16.58 -10.16
C GLN A 4 -24.48 -15.13 -9.83
N HIS A 5 -23.69 -14.93 -8.78
CA HIS A 5 -23.15 -13.62 -8.49
C HIS A 5 -22.19 -13.29 -9.63
N ALA A 6 -22.45 -12.18 -10.30
CA ALA A 6 -21.63 -11.72 -11.39
C ALA A 6 -20.33 -11.13 -10.82
N ASN A 7 -19.29 -11.96 -10.68
CA ASN A 7 -17.96 -11.49 -10.36
C ASN A 7 -17.46 -10.50 -11.41
N VAL A 8 -16.58 -9.57 -11.00
CA VAL A 8 -15.93 -8.65 -11.94
C VAL A 8 -14.69 -9.35 -12.50
N VAL A 9 -14.62 -9.46 -13.81
CA VAL A 9 -13.55 -10.21 -14.50
C VAL A 9 -12.84 -9.35 -15.51
N TRP A 10 -11.51 -9.36 -15.47
CA TRP A 10 -10.62 -8.81 -16.49
C TRP A 10 -9.82 -9.93 -17.13
N ASN A 11 -9.81 -9.96 -18.46
CA ASN A 11 -9.12 -10.98 -19.26
C ASN A 11 -7.83 -10.44 -19.92
N ALA A 12 -7.37 -9.28 -19.47
CA ALA A 12 -6.11 -8.69 -19.88
C ALA A 12 -5.48 -7.93 -18.72
N PRO A 13 -4.15 -7.87 -18.61
CA PRO A 13 -3.46 -7.02 -17.67
C PRO A 13 -3.82 -5.54 -17.86
N SER A 14 -3.72 -4.78 -16.78
CA SER A 14 -3.96 -3.34 -16.77
C SER A 14 -2.80 -2.58 -17.42
N ARG A 15 -3.10 -1.45 -18.03
CA ARG A 15 -2.08 -0.56 -18.60
C ARG A 15 -1.39 0.29 -17.53
N ASN A 16 -2.08 0.57 -16.44
CA ASN A 16 -1.57 1.33 -15.29
C ASN A 16 -2.56 1.23 -14.12
N SER A 17 -2.25 1.89 -13.01
CA SER A 17 -3.06 1.87 -11.79
C SER A 17 -4.47 2.44 -11.90
N SER A 18 -4.80 3.20 -12.96
CA SER A 18 -6.17 3.70 -13.17
C SER A 18 -7.16 2.60 -13.53
N GLU A 19 -6.65 1.46 -13.97
CA GLU A 19 -7.43 0.26 -14.29
C GLU A 19 -7.38 -0.77 -13.15
N SER A 20 -6.96 -0.36 -11.95
CA SER A 20 -6.88 -1.25 -10.79
C SER A 20 -8.26 -1.72 -10.31
N MET A 21 -8.32 -2.94 -9.82
CA MET A 21 -9.52 -3.57 -9.26
C MET A 21 -9.61 -3.24 -7.77
N PRO A 22 -10.67 -2.57 -7.28
CA PRO A 22 -10.83 -2.28 -5.86
C PRO A 22 -11.17 -3.56 -5.08
N CYS A 23 -10.55 -3.69 -3.91
CA CYS A 23 -10.79 -4.76 -2.95
C CYS A 23 -10.56 -4.23 -1.54
N GLY A 24 -11.11 -4.88 -0.53
CA GLY A 24 -10.88 -4.51 0.86
C GLY A 24 -11.78 -5.22 1.83
N GLY A 25 -11.56 -4.97 3.11
CA GLY A 25 -12.35 -5.51 4.21
C GLY A 25 -12.02 -4.80 5.52
N GLY A 26 -12.99 -4.61 6.41
CA GLY A 26 -12.83 -3.81 7.62
C GLY A 26 -12.41 -2.38 7.28
N ASP A 27 -11.32 -1.93 7.87
CA ASP A 27 -10.75 -0.59 7.64
C ASP A 27 -9.73 -0.54 6.49
N ILE A 28 -9.43 -1.67 5.87
CA ILE A 28 -8.41 -1.80 4.81
C ILE A 28 -9.06 -1.65 3.44
N GLY A 29 -8.47 -0.80 2.60
CA GLY A 29 -8.77 -0.68 1.19
C GLY A 29 -7.55 -0.93 0.33
N MET A 30 -7.76 -1.63 -0.79
CA MET A 30 -6.72 -1.94 -1.76
C MET A 30 -7.19 -1.63 -3.17
N ASN A 31 -6.23 -1.34 -4.04
CA ASN A 31 -6.41 -1.31 -5.48
C ASN A 31 -5.38 -2.27 -6.09
N VAL A 32 -5.85 -3.36 -6.68
CA VAL A 32 -5.03 -4.46 -7.19
C VAL A 32 -5.01 -4.45 -8.72
N TRP A 33 -3.83 -4.57 -9.33
CA TRP A 33 -3.69 -4.68 -10.79
C TRP A 33 -2.45 -5.47 -11.19
N VAL A 34 -2.42 -5.89 -12.45
CA VAL A 34 -1.22 -6.46 -13.08
C VAL A 34 -0.76 -5.55 -14.20
N GLU A 35 0.50 -5.14 -14.17
CA GLU A 35 1.11 -4.24 -15.14
C GLU A 35 2.51 -4.76 -15.48
N GLU A 36 2.80 -4.92 -16.78
CA GLU A 36 4.07 -5.45 -17.29
C GLU A 36 4.49 -6.80 -16.68
N GLY A 37 3.52 -7.61 -16.26
CA GLY A 37 3.71 -8.90 -15.62
C GLY A 37 3.92 -8.86 -14.11
N ASP A 38 4.08 -7.70 -13.50
CA ASP A 38 4.14 -7.55 -12.05
C ASP A 38 2.72 -7.41 -11.47
N VAL A 39 2.45 -8.06 -10.35
CA VAL A 39 1.23 -7.85 -9.57
C VAL A 39 1.48 -6.72 -8.58
N LEU A 40 0.63 -5.71 -8.60
CA LEU A 40 0.76 -4.53 -7.77
C LEU A 40 -0.52 -4.26 -6.98
N PHE A 41 -0.36 -3.71 -5.78
CA PHE A 41 -1.50 -3.14 -5.08
C PHE A 41 -1.09 -1.95 -4.22
N TYR A 42 -1.96 -0.93 -4.20
CA TYR A 42 -1.93 0.12 -3.20
C TYR A 42 -2.62 -0.35 -1.93
N LEU A 43 -2.09 0.08 -0.78
CA LEU A 43 -2.67 -0.17 0.53
C LEU A 43 -3.13 1.15 1.15
N SER A 44 -4.35 1.16 1.65
CA SER A 44 -4.94 2.25 2.42
C SER A 44 -5.63 1.70 3.67
N CYS A 45 -5.75 2.53 4.69
CA CYS A 45 -6.53 2.21 5.87
C CYS A 45 -7.31 3.45 6.30
N SER A 46 -8.48 3.26 6.90
CA SER A 46 -9.26 4.35 7.47
C SER A 46 -8.49 5.08 8.56
N GLY A 47 -8.62 6.41 8.62
CA GLY A 47 -8.00 7.22 9.68
C GLY A 47 -6.52 7.52 9.50
N THR A 48 -5.89 7.14 8.39
CA THR A 48 -4.46 7.42 8.12
C THR A 48 -4.25 8.84 7.61
N PHE A 49 -4.51 9.84 8.47
CA PHE A 49 -4.36 11.24 8.13
C PHE A 49 -3.00 11.79 8.58
N ASP A 50 -2.30 12.46 7.65
CA ASP A 50 -1.04 13.12 7.96
C ASP A 50 -1.25 14.44 8.74
N GLU A 51 -0.16 15.12 9.05
CA GLU A 51 -0.14 16.42 9.75
C GLU A 51 -0.87 17.54 9.01
N ASN A 52 -1.12 17.38 7.72
CA ASN A 52 -1.86 18.29 6.86
C ASN A 52 -3.32 17.88 6.68
N ASN A 53 -3.76 16.84 7.40
CA ASN A 53 -5.08 16.20 7.29
C ASN A 53 -5.36 15.66 5.87
N CYS A 54 -4.32 15.11 5.22
CA CYS A 54 -4.44 14.35 3.98
C CYS A 54 -4.57 12.86 4.31
N LEU A 55 -5.54 12.18 3.70
CA LEU A 55 -5.65 10.72 3.80
C LEU A 55 -4.51 10.08 2.99
N LEU A 56 -3.62 9.36 3.66
CA LEU A 56 -2.45 8.76 3.04
C LEU A 56 -2.69 7.31 2.65
N LYS A 57 -2.17 6.92 1.46
CA LYS A 57 -1.88 5.52 1.17
C LYS A 57 -0.64 5.10 1.95
N GLN A 58 -0.65 3.89 2.50
CA GLN A 58 0.46 3.36 3.31
C GLN A 58 1.63 2.86 2.47
N GLY A 59 1.49 2.79 1.16
CA GLY A 59 2.51 2.38 0.21
C GLY A 59 1.91 1.58 -0.95
N ARG A 60 2.81 1.06 -1.78
CA ARG A 60 2.50 0.11 -2.86
C ARG A 60 3.32 -1.14 -2.66
N PHE A 61 2.69 -2.27 -2.83
CA PHE A 61 3.35 -3.57 -2.87
C PHE A 61 3.43 -4.03 -4.32
N ARG A 62 4.55 -4.66 -4.65
CA ARG A 62 4.79 -5.26 -5.96
C ARG A 62 5.27 -6.70 -5.75
N ILE A 63 4.73 -7.60 -6.55
CA ILE A 63 5.11 -8.99 -6.60
C ILE A 63 5.57 -9.29 -8.01
N ARG A 64 6.80 -9.73 -8.16
CA ARG A 64 7.39 -10.18 -9.41
C ARG A 64 7.72 -11.65 -9.32
N LEU A 65 7.27 -12.43 -10.28
CA LEU A 65 7.53 -13.86 -10.33
C LEU A 65 8.54 -14.19 -11.44
N SER A 66 9.35 -15.21 -11.22
CA SER A 66 10.31 -15.72 -12.22
C SER A 66 10.31 -17.26 -12.23
N PRO A 67 9.97 -17.91 -13.36
CA PRO A 67 9.49 -17.31 -14.60
C PRO A 67 8.20 -16.53 -14.44
N ASN A 68 7.96 -15.51 -15.27
CA ASN A 68 6.81 -14.64 -15.14
C ASN A 68 5.59 -15.16 -15.91
N PRO A 69 4.51 -15.59 -15.23
CA PRO A 69 3.35 -16.19 -15.90
C PRO A 69 2.38 -15.15 -16.49
N PHE A 70 2.50 -13.89 -16.08
CA PHE A 70 1.56 -12.82 -16.46
C PHE A 70 2.06 -11.96 -17.63
N LYS A 71 3.30 -12.16 -18.05
CA LYS A 71 3.90 -11.45 -19.17
C LYS A 71 3.67 -12.22 -20.46
N GLU A 72 3.08 -11.56 -21.45
CA GLU A 72 2.88 -12.13 -22.80
C GLU A 72 1.98 -13.40 -22.84
N THR A 73 1.13 -13.61 -21.84
CA THR A 73 0.21 -14.73 -21.78
C THR A 73 -1.14 -14.43 -22.47
N LYS A 74 -1.77 -15.46 -23.04
CA LYS A 74 -3.14 -15.43 -23.57
C LYS A 74 -4.18 -15.93 -22.55
N GLU A 75 -3.73 -16.48 -21.43
CA GLU A 75 -4.58 -17.12 -20.43
C GLU A 75 -4.79 -16.24 -19.19
N PHE A 76 -4.50 -14.94 -19.31
CA PHE A 76 -4.63 -14.02 -18.19
C PHE A 76 -6.09 -13.89 -17.73
N ARG A 77 -6.29 -13.98 -16.40
CA ARG A 77 -7.56 -13.71 -15.76
C ARG A 77 -7.32 -13.05 -14.40
N GLN A 78 -7.97 -11.92 -14.16
CA GLN A 78 -8.07 -11.29 -12.86
C GLN A 78 -9.55 -11.17 -12.50
N GLU A 79 -9.94 -11.64 -11.32
CA GLU A 79 -11.33 -11.74 -10.91
C GLU A 79 -11.53 -11.27 -9.48
N LEU A 80 -12.49 -10.38 -9.27
CA LEU A 80 -12.98 -10.02 -7.95
C LEU A 80 -14.08 -11.00 -7.56
N MET A 81 -13.80 -11.85 -6.59
CA MET A 81 -14.71 -12.85 -6.03
C MET A 81 -15.62 -12.18 -5.01
N LEU A 82 -16.76 -11.63 -5.48
CA LEU A 82 -17.64 -10.77 -4.69
C LEU A 82 -18.25 -11.46 -3.46
N ASN A 83 -18.49 -12.76 -3.53
CA ASN A 83 -19.03 -13.51 -2.39
C ASN A 83 -17.99 -13.80 -1.30
N ASP A 84 -16.75 -13.97 -1.71
CA ASP A 84 -15.67 -14.46 -0.86
C ASP A 84 -14.71 -13.34 -0.44
N GLY A 85 -14.81 -12.18 -1.11
CA GLY A 85 -14.10 -10.95 -0.72
C GLY A 85 -12.61 -10.94 -1.06
N PHE A 86 -12.18 -11.64 -2.12
CA PHE A 86 -10.78 -11.64 -2.56
C PHE A 86 -10.62 -11.37 -4.06
N VAL A 87 -9.43 -10.94 -4.44
CA VAL A 87 -9.00 -10.87 -5.84
C VAL A 87 -8.19 -12.11 -6.17
N GLU A 88 -8.56 -12.81 -7.24
CA GLU A 88 -7.77 -13.89 -7.81
C GLU A 88 -7.15 -13.46 -9.13
N ILE A 89 -5.86 -13.74 -9.30
CA ILE A 89 -5.09 -13.49 -10.53
C ILE A 89 -4.51 -14.82 -10.98
N SER A 90 -4.79 -15.22 -12.20
CA SER A 90 -4.34 -16.52 -12.71
C SER A 90 -3.84 -16.43 -14.15
N ALA A 91 -2.79 -17.17 -14.45
CA ALA A 91 -2.24 -17.44 -15.79
C ALA A 91 -1.26 -18.63 -15.73
N GLU A 92 -1.23 -19.44 -16.77
CA GLU A 92 -0.23 -20.49 -17.01
C GLU A 92 0.03 -21.43 -15.80
N GLY A 93 -1.03 -21.79 -15.08
CA GLY A 93 -0.94 -22.67 -13.91
C GLY A 93 -0.48 -21.97 -12.62
N THR A 94 -0.28 -20.68 -12.65
CA THR A 94 -0.04 -19.84 -11.46
C THR A 94 -1.35 -19.18 -11.01
N ARG A 95 -1.56 -19.12 -9.70
CA ARG A 95 -2.68 -18.44 -9.06
C ARG A 95 -2.17 -17.60 -7.90
N ILE A 96 -2.61 -16.34 -7.85
CA ILE A 96 -2.38 -15.44 -6.72
C ILE A 96 -3.74 -15.04 -6.17
N GLN A 97 -3.92 -15.14 -4.85
CA GLN A 97 -5.10 -14.64 -4.14
C GLN A 97 -4.68 -13.53 -3.20
N ILE A 98 -5.43 -12.42 -3.19
CA ILE A 98 -5.19 -11.25 -2.35
C ILE A 98 -6.49 -10.86 -1.66
N TRP A 99 -6.48 -10.79 -0.33
CA TRP A 99 -7.65 -10.40 0.46
C TRP A 99 -7.27 -9.65 1.73
N ALA A 100 -8.19 -8.86 2.25
CA ALA A 100 -8.10 -8.26 3.57
C ALA A 100 -8.91 -9.09 4.56
N ASP A 101 -8.32 -9.42 5.71
CA ASP A 101 -9.06 -10.02 6.82
C ASP A 101 -9.99 -8.96 7.42
N VAL A 102 -11.29 -9.28 7.55
CA VAL A 102 -12.31 -8.35 8.07
C VAL A 102 -12.28 -8.22 9.60
N PHE A 103 -11.65 -9.14 10.29
CA PHE A 103 -11.55 -9.17 11.75
C PHE A 103 -10.20 -8.66 12.28
N HIS A 104 -9.16 -8.69 11.45
CA HIS A 104 -7.81 -8.27 11.79
C HIS A 104 -7.27 -7.37 10.68
N PRO A 105 -6.50 -6.32 11.00
CA PRO A 105 -5.96 -5.41 10.00
C PRO A 105 -4.79 -6.05 9.22
N VAL A 106 -5.05 -7.13 8.52
CA VAL A 106 -4.07 -7.94 7.78
C VAL A 106 -4.50 -8.09 6.33
N VAL A 107 -3.54 -7.89 5.41
CA VAL A 107 -3.67 -8.28 4.02
C VAL A 107 -2.91 -9.56 3.79
N HIS A 108 -3.58 -10.56 3.26
CA HIS A 108 -2.99 -11.83 2.90
C HIS A 108 -2.72 -11.89 1.40
N VAL A 109 -1.59 -12.48 1.04
CA VAL A 109 -1.23 -12.82 -0.33
C VAL A 109 -0.81 -14.29 -0.35
N GLU A 110 -1.52 -15.09 -1.11
CA GLU A 110 -1.20 -16.49 -1.34
C GLU A 110 -0.80 -16.68 -2.80
N ILE A 111 0.33 -17.37 -3.02
CA ILE A 111 0.84 -17.68 -4.35
C ILE A 111 0.93 -19.20 -4.48
N VAL A 112 0.22 -19.75 -5.46
CA VAL A 112 0.23 -21.19 -5.77
C VAL A 112 0.65 -21.37 -7.22
N ASN A 113 1.59 -22.27 -7.44
CA ASN A 113 2.05 -22.61 -8.79
C ASN A 113 2.29 -24.11 -8.93
N ALA A 114 2.07 -24.64 -10.11
CA ALA A 114 2.32 -26.05 -10.43
C ALA A 114 3.82 -26.40 -10.54
N ARG A 115 4.69 -25.40 -10.66
CA ARG A 115 6.14 -25.55 -10.80
C ARG A 115 6.87 -24.60 -9.86
N PRO A 116 8.06 -24.94 -9.35
CA PRO A 116 8.83 -24.03 -8.54
C PRO A 116 9.09 -22.69 -9.26
N LEU A 117 8.87 -21.59 -8.56
CA LEU A 117 9.19 -20.24 -9.06
C LEU A 117 9.82 -19.40 -7.95
N GLN A 118 10.51 -18.35 -8.34
CA GLN A 118 11.04 -17.34 -7.43
C GLN A 118 10.09 -16.15 -7.36
N ALA A 119 9.89 -15.61 -6.17
CA ALA A 119 9.15 -14.39 -5.95
C ALA A 119 10.08 -13.29 -5.44
N GLU A 120 9.93 -12.10 -6.00
CA GLU A 120 10.49 -10.86 -5.47
C GLU A 120 9.33 -9.99 -4.99
N ILE A 121 9.37 -9.60 -3.74
CA ILE A 121 8.38 -8.74 -3.11
C ILE A 121 9.02 -7.37 -2.87
N PHE A 122 8.33 -6.31 -3.24
CA PHE A 122 8.79 -4.94 -3.01
C PHE A 122 7.75 -4.21 -2.17
N TYR A 123 8.22 -3.52 -1.13
CA TYR A 123 7.49 -2.45 -0.49
C TYR A 123 7.97 -1.13 -1.08
N GLU A 124 7.10 -0.38 -1.70
CA GLU A 124 7.42 0.85 -2.42
C GLU A 124 6.76 2.04 -1.72
N ASN A 125 7.56 3.05 -1.38
CA ASN A 125 7.12 4.23 -0.67
C ASN A 125 7.68 5.51 -1.31
N TRP A 126 6.82 6.51 -1.51
CA TRP A 126 7.16 7.82 -2.08
C TRP A 126 7.35 8.90 -1.01
N ARG A 127 7.07 8.60 0.28
CA ARG A 127 7.33 9.46 1.43
C ARG A 127 8.58 9.03 2.21
N TYR A 128 9.63 8.64 1.51
CA TYR A 128 10.91 8.24 2.13
C TYR A 128 11.81 9.43 2.54
N ARG A 129 11.33 10.65 2.33
CA ARG A 129 11.93 11.92 2.74
C ARG A 129 10.87 13.00 2.85
N ASP A 130 11.11 14.02 3.66
CA ASP A 130 10.25 15.19 3.74
C ASP A 130 10.11 15.84 2.38
N ARG A 131 8.90 16.31 2.09
CA ARG A 131 8.58 16.91 0.81
C ARG A 131 7.64 18.11 0.99
N PRO A 132 7.98 19.29 0.43
CA PRO A 132 7.04 20.40 0.38
C PRO A 132 5.75 20.00 -0.34
N ILE A 133 4.61 20.45 0.19
CA ILE A 133 3.31 20.27 -0.46
C ILE A 133 3.31 21.14 -1.73
N ARG A 134 2.94 20.54 -2.86
CA ARG A 134 2.88 21.22 -4.15
C ARG A 134 1.51 21.86 -4.37
N LYS A 135 1.49 22.91 -5.21
CA LYS A 135 0.22 23.49 -5.69
C LYS A 135 -0.65 22.40 -6.34
N GLY A 136 -1.91 22.30 -5.92
CA GLY A 136 -2.86 21.30 -6.38
C GLY A 136 -2.94 20.04 -5.49
N GLU A 137 -1.91 19.68 -4.74
CA GLU A 137 -1.99 18.56 -3.77
C GLU A 137 -2.89 18.92 -2.58
N GLY A 138 -3.00 20.19 -2.24
CA GLY A 138 -3.85 20.68 -1.16
C GLY A 138 -5.35 20.40 -1.33
N GLN A 139 -5.79 19.89 -2.48
CA GLN A 139 -7.20 19.46 -2.66
C GLN A 139 -7.55 18.22 -1.86
N GLN A 140 -6.56 17.43 -1.47
CA GLN A 140 -6.73 16.17 -0.73
C GLN A 140 -6.45 16.32 0.77
N CYS A 141 -6.19 17.52 1.23
CA CYS A 141 -5.92 17.87 2.62
C CYS A 141 -6.67 19.15 3.01
N SER A 142 -6.48 19.63 4.24
CA SER A 142 -7.16 20.84 4.76
C SER A 142 -6.80 22.13 4.01
N TYR A 143 -5.73 22.15 3.23
CA TYR A 143 -5.31 23.29 2.43
C TYR A 143 -5.80 23.18 0.98
N LYS A 144 -7.10 23.30 0.79
CA LYS A 144 -7.77 23.03 -0.49
C LYS A 144 -7.23 23.84 -1.69
N TRP A 145 -6.82 25.10 -1.49
CA TRP A 145 -6.43 25.99 -2.60
C TRP A 145 -4.97 26.36 -2.60
N ALA A 146 -4.41 26.60 -1.45
CA ALA A 146 -3.00 26.93 -1.28
C ALA A 146 -2.56 26.53 0.15
N PRO A 147 -1.63 25.61 0.30
CA PRO A 147 -1.03 25.36 1.61
C PRO A 147 -0.24 26.60 2.06
N PRO A 148 -0.05 26.81 3.36
CA PRO A 148 0.85 27.82 3.88
C PRO A 148 2.26 27.62 3.30
N GLN A 149 3.02 28.73 3.22
CA GLN A 149 4.41 28.64 2.81
C GLN A 149 5.17 27.72 3.78
N GLY A 150 5.92 26.78 3.23
CA GLY A 150 6.72 25.85 4.02
C GLY A 150 5.96 24.64 4.57
N ALA A 151 4.69 24.45 4.21
CA ALA A 151 3.98 23.21 4.55
C ALA A 151 4.66 21.99 3.92
N VAL A 152 4.89 20.97 4.73
CA VAL A 152 5.63 19.77 4.38
C VAL A 152 4.78 18.55 4.70
N THR A 153 4.86 17.51 3.87
CA THR A 153 4.50 16.15 4.23
C THR A 153 5.75 15.48 4.79
N SER A 154 5.70 15.04 6.02
CA SER A 154 6.81 14.40 6.72
C SER A 154 7.12 13.03 6.14
N ALA A 155 8.36 12.59 6.28
CA ALA A 155 8.78 11.27 5.82
C ALA A 155 8.20 10.15 6.70
N ASP A 156 7.91 9.01 6.05
CA ASP A 156 7.63 7.77 6.77
C ASP A 156 8.92 7.20 7.37
N THR A 157 8.81 6.58 8.52
CA THR A 157 9.90 5.76 9.07
C THR A 157 9.77 4.35 8.51
N ILE A 158 10.84 3.86 7.86
CA ILE A 158 10.87 2.55 7.23
C ILE A 158 12.11 1.82 7.72
N ARG A 159 11.90 0.67 8.36
CA ARG A 159 12.96 -0.12 8.98
C ARG A 159 12.92 -1.55 8.47
N PRO A 160 13.78 -1.92 7.52
CA PRO A 160 14.02 -3.32 7.24
C PRO A 160 14.65 -3.97 8.49
N LEU A 161 14.22 -5.17 8.81
CA LEU A 161 14.75 -5.97 9.90
C LEU A 161 15.64 -7.03 9.26
N PRO A 162 16.97 -6.80 9.18
CA PRO A 162 17.87 -7.75 8.56
C PRO A 162 17.94 -9.02 9.39
N ASN A 163 17.67 -10.15 8.73
CA ASN A 163 18.02 -11.49 9.16
C ASN A 163 17.68 -11.86 10.62
N SER A 164 16.43 -12.03 10.95
CA SER A 164 16.15 -13.16 11.82
C SER A 164 16.47 -14.42 10.99
N GLN A 165 17.40 -15.25 11.42
CA GLN A 165 17.80 -16.49 10.75
C GLN A 165 16.64 -17.49 10.55
N PHE A 166 15.43 -17.11 10.92
CA PHE A 166 14.18 -17.84 10.77
C PHE A 166 13.06 -16.84 10.46
N SER A 167 12.82 -16.54 9.20
CA SER A 167 11.59 -15.87 8.81
C SER A 167 10.42 -16.84 9.01
N THR A 168 9.79 -16.77 10.16
CA THR A 168 8.48 -17.38 10.39
C THR A 168 7.41 -16.43 9.88
N LEU A 169 6.22 -16.92 9.55
CA LEU A 169 5.05 -16.10 9.16
C LEU A 169 4.79 -14.90 10.09
N ASN A 170 5.23 -14.98 11.34
CA ASN A 170 5.02 -13.97 12.37
C ASN A 170 6.22 -13.04 12.61
N SER A 171 7.32 -13.20 11.87
CA SER A 171 8.49 -12.34 12.01
C SER A 171 8.46 -11.22 10.97
N PRO A 172 8.32 -9.95 11.36
CA PRO A 172 8.32 -8.86 10.40
C PRO A 172 9.68 -8.74 9.70
N LEU A 173 9.64 -8.59 8.38
CA LEU A 173 10.82 -8.34 7.53
C LEU A 173 11.11 -6.86 7.39
N ILE A 174 10.06 -6.05 7.43
CA ILE A 174 10.12 -4.60 7.37
C ILE A 174 8.94 -4.04 8.17
N THR A 175 9.21 -2.98 8.92
CA THR A 175 8.19 -2.14 9.52
C THR A 175 8.20 -0.78 8.85
N PHE A 176 7.04 -0.21 8.64
CA PHE A 176 6.87 1.12 8.06
C PHE A 176 5.75 1.86 8.79
N TYR A 177 5.95 3.14 9.08
CA TYR A 177 4.92 3.94 9.71
C TYR A 177 5.12 5.43 9.43
N HIS A 178 4.02 6.15 9.41
CA HIS A 178 3.96 7.59 9.48
C HIS A 178 3.64 8.00 10.92
N ARG A 179 4.27 9.08 11.39
CA ARG A 179 3.94 9.69 12.67
C ARG A 179 3.88 11.19 12.51
N ASN A 180 2.71 11.74 12.77
CA ASN A 180 2.51 13.17 12.76
C ASN A 180 3.33 13.85 13.87
N PRO A 181 3.87 15.06 13.62
CA PRO A 181 4.49 15.91 14.65
C PRO A 181 3.46 16.39 15.67
N GLU A 182 3.94 17.13 16.66
CA GLU A 182 3.06 17.79 17.63
C GLU A 182 2.25 18.93 17.02
N GLU A 183 2.88 19.73 16.14
CA GLU A 183 2.23 20.79 15.40
C GLU A 183 1.69 20.27 14.07
N THR A 184 0.42 20.57 13.83
CA THR A 184 -0.31 20.09 12.67
C THR A 184 -1.18 21.18 12.07
N VAL A 185 -1.86 20.90 10.98
CA VAL A 185 -2.84 21.85 10.39
C VAL A 185 -3.93 22.28 11.38
N PHE A 186 -4.20 21.48 12.41
CA PHE A 186 -5.12 21.87 13.49
C PHE A 186 -4.68 23.16 14.17
N ASP A 187 -3.40 23.30 14.46
CA ASP A 187 -2.85 24.48 15.14
C ASP A 187 -2.99 25.75 14.27
N VAL A 188 -2.75 25.58 12.97
CA VAL A 188 -2.95 26.65 11.98
C VAL A 188 -4.43 27.05 11.88
N ALA A 189 -5.33 26.06 11.83
CA ALA A 189 -6.77 26.29 11.73
C ALA A 189 -7.33 27.00 12.98
N VAL A 190 -6.89 26.61 14.17
CA VAL A 190 -7.27 27.25 15.44
C VAL A 190 -6.85 28.72 15.44
N SER A 191 -5.61 29.01 15.03
CA SER A 191 -5.11 30.38 14.99
C SER A 191 -5.83 31.24 13.94
N GLN A 192 -6.04 30.71 12.75
CA GLN A 192 -6.76 31.41 11.67
C GLN A 192 -8.22 31.74 12.05
N GLN A 193 -8.81 30.93 12.92
CA GLN A 193 -10.17 31.15 13.43
C GLN A 193 -10.22 32.03 14.69
N GLY A 194 -9.08 32.55 15.16
CA GLY A 194 -9.00 33.38 16.36
C GLY A 194 -9.33 32.62 17.66
N MET A 195 -9.13 31.29 17.67
CA MET A 195 -9.50 30.43 18.80
C MET A 195 -8.33 30.09 19.71
N ASP A 196 -7.20 30.81 19.64
CA ASP A 196 -5.99 30.53 20.43
C ASP A 196 -6.24 30.51 21.94
N THR A 197 -7.13 31.40 22.43
CA THR A 197 -7.47 31.48 23.86
C THR A 197 -8.16 30.23 24.41
N VAL A 198 -8.79 29.42 23.56
CA VAL A 198 -9.47 28.19 23.92
C VAL A 198 -8.79 26.94 23.41
N LYS A 199 -7.66 27.09 22.73
CA LYS A 199 -6.89 25.99 22.11
C LYS A 199 -6.62 24.84 23.09
N SER A 200 -6.30 25.14 24.35
CA SER A 200 -6.04 24.14 25.38
C SER A 200 -7.25 23.26 25.74
N ARG A 201 -8.45 23.66 25.37
CA ARG A 201 -9.71 22.91 25.59
C ARG A 201 -10.13 22.11 24.35
N LEU A 202 -9.43 22.28 23.23
CA LEU A 202 -9.72 21.59 21.98
C LEU A 202 -8.84 20.35 21.86
N MET A 203 -9.42 19.27 21.36
CA MET A 203 -8.67 18.05 21.03
C MET A 203 -8.08 18.17 19.62
N ASN A 204 -6.77 18.00 19.49
CA ASN A 204 -6.11 17.85 18.20
C ASN A 204 -6.06 16.36 17.83
N PRO A 205 -6.88 15.90 16.87
CA PRO A 205 -6.93 14.48 16.50
C PRO A 205 -5.71 14.03 15.67
N LEU A 206 -4.93 14.98 15.14
CA LEU A 206 -3.79 14.68 14.29
C LEU A 206 -2.47 14.61 15.07
N LYS A 207 -2.41 15.23 16.27
CA LYS A 207 -1.19 15.30 17.07
C LYS A 207 -0.67 13.90 17.43
N ASN A 208 0.57 13.61 17.04
CA ASN A 208 1.22 12.31 17.30
C ASN A 208 0.47 11.09 16.74
N LEU A 209 -0.53 11.30 15.87
CA LEU A 209 -1.22 10.20 15.21
C LEU A 209 -0.19 9.35 14.48
N THR A 210 -0.19 8.05 14.77
CA THR A 210 0.78 7.11 14.21
C THR A 210 0.03 5.95 13.56
N PHE A 211 0.38 5.65 12.33
CA PHE A 211 -0.20 4.54 11.57
C PHE A 211 0.84 3.93 10.63
N GLY A 212 0.69 2.67 10.32
CA GLY A 212 1.65 1.95 9.49
C GLY A 212 1.36 0.46 9.53
N GLY A 213 2.37 -0.33 9.24
CA GLY A 213 2.27 -1.78 9.19
C GLY A 213 3.61 -2.46 9.16
N CYS A 214 3.55 -3.76 8.92
CA CYS A 214 4.72 -4.58 8.66
C CYS A 214 4.42 -5.55 7.51
N LEU A 215 5.48 -5.97 6.83
CA LEU A 215 5.47 -7.10 5.91
C LEU A 215 6.16 -8.26 6.59
N SER A 216 5.52 -9.41 6.56
CA SER A 216 6.10 -10.70 6.92
C SER A 216 5.83 -11.71 5.80
N GLY A 217 6.58 -12.80 5.79
CA GLY A 217 6.39 -13.86 4.79
C GLY A 217 7.34 -15.01 5.02
N GLU A 218 6.95 -16.20 4.57
CA GLU A 218 7.79 -17.38 4.67
C GLU A 218 8.90 -17.36 3.61
N ASN A 219 10.08 -17.79 4.02
CA ASN A 219 11.24 -17.95 3.13
C ASN A 219 11.63 -16.67 2.35
N LEU A 220 11.33 -15.50 2.88
CA LEU A 220 11.72 -14.22 2.31
C LEU A 220 12.99 -13.69 2.98
N GLU A 221 13.90 -13.19 2.17
CA GLU A 221 15.13 -12.55 2.62
C GLU A 221 15.22 -11.12 2.08
N TYR A 222 15.77 -10.22 2.88
CA TYR A 222 16.04 -8.86 2.44
C TYR A 222 17.07 -8.83 1.32
N ALA A 223 16.74 -8.17 0.20
CA ALA A 223 17.57 -8.14 -1.01
C ALA A 223 18.00 -6.73 -1.45
N GLY A 224 17.81 -5.73 -0.58
CA GLY A 224 18.34 -4.37 -0.80
C GLY A 224 17.28 -3.31 -1.10
N ILE A 225 17.74 -2.15 -1.54
CA ILE A 225 16.95 -0.95 -1.82
C ILE A 225 17.22 -0.48 -3.25
N SER A 226 16.21 0.08 -3.90
CA SER A 226 16.35 0.77 -5.18
C SER A 226 15.40 1.96 -5.25
N ASP A 227 15.81 3.01 -5.96
CA ASP A 227 14.95 4.16 -6.25
C ASP A 227 14.46 4.07 -7.70
N ALA A 228 13.20 4.46 -7.94
CA ALA A 228 12.60 4.47 -9.27
C ALA A 228 11.50 5.54 -9.38
N VAL A 229 10.86 5.62 -10.54
CA VAL A 229 9.76 6.55 -10.82
C VAL A 229 8.57 5.77 -11.35
N TYR A 230 7.37 6.08 -10.85
CA TYR A 230 6.12 5.56 -11.36
C TYR A 230 5.11 6.70 -11.53
N ALA A 231 4.52 6.80 -12.72
CA ALA A 231 3.57 7.87 -13.05
C ALA A 231 4.08 9.28 -12.66
N GLY A 232 5.36 9.56 -12.91
CA GLY A 232 5.99 10.85 -12.59
C GLY A 232 6.37 11.07 -11.12
N THR A 233 6.10 10.09 -10.24
CA THR A 233 6.42 10.16 -8.82
C THR A 233 7.60 9.27 -8.48
N GLY A 234 8.67 9.86 -7.90
CA GLY A 234 9.82 9.10 -7.39
C GLY A 234 9.43 8.32 -6.13
N TYR A 235 9.90 7.09 -6.05
CA TYR A 235 9.70 6.23 -4.88
C TYR A 235 10.96 5.45 -4.56
N ARG A 236 11.04 4.94 -3.34
CA ARG A 236 12.04 3.99 -2.88
C ARG A 236 11.39 2.64 -2.65
N ALA A 237 12.03 1.58 -3.09
CA ALA A 237 11.59 0.21 -2.96
C ALA A 237 12.54 -0.58 -2.05
N TRP A 238 12.00 -1.28 -1.07
CA TRP A 238 12.68 -2.27 -0.25
C TRP A 238 12.30 -3.64 -0.80
N LYS A 239 13.31 -4.38 -1.20
CA LYS A 239 13.17 -5.65 -1.92
C LYS A 239 13.42 -6.82 -1.00
N PHE A 240 12.58 -7.84 -1.15
CA PHE A 240 12.69 -9.15 -0.52
C PHE A 240 12.62 -10.22 -1.60
N ARG A 241 13.34 -11.31 -1.42
CA ARG A 241 13.35 -12.42 -2.39
C ARG A 241 13.05 -13.72 -1.66
N SER A 242 12.20 -14.56 -2.26
CA SER A 242 12.02 -15.93 -1.81
C SER A 242 12.97 -16.86 -2.54
N SER A 243 13.37 -17.94 -1.86
CA SER A 243 14.19 -18.98 -2.49
C SER A 243 13.39 -19.75 -3.54
N GLN A 244 12.18 -20.16 -3.18
CA GLN A 244 11.21 -20.83 -4.07
C GLN A 244 9.80 -20.68 -3.50
N VAL A 245 8.82 -20.64 -4.39
CA VAL A 245 7.40 -20.77 -4.06
C VAL A 245 6.89 -22.01 -4.78
N CYS A 246 6.30 -22.94 -4.05
CA CYS A 246 5.73 -24.18 -4.58
C CYS A 246 4.22 -24.07 -4.72
#